data_e01ce730815000997ca90688f664b487
#
_entry.id   e01ce730815000997ca90688f664b487
#
_cell.length_a   1.000
_cell.length_b   1.000
_cell.length_c   1.000
_cell.angle_alpha   90.00
_cell.angle_beta   90.00
_cell.angle_gamma   90.00
#
_symmetry.space_group_name_H-M   'P 1'
#
loop_
_entity.id
_entity.type
_entity.pdbx_description
1 polymer ?
#
loop_
_entity_poly.entity_id
_entity_poly.type
_entity_poly.pdbx_seq_one_letter_code
_entity_poly.pdbx_strand_id
1 'polypeptide(L)'
;PYNHLFASGALDIIGFNYHDDWFMGVPTNFPGMPFIVTESVSGLMTRGYYRMPSDEPVVCPERWDRPYYDPSFSCSSYDNCRVPWGNHHEGTLKLVQNNDFISGQYIWTGFDYIGEPTPYGWPARSSYFGIVDLAGFPKDVYYMYQSQWTDKDVLHLFPHWNWEEGQDMDLWAYYNNADEVELFINGKSQG
;
A
#
# COMPACT_ATOMS: atom_id res chain seq x y z
N PRO A 1 -16.72 16.44 -7.50
CA PRO A 1 -18.07 16.47 -6.91
C PRO A 1 -18.23 17.75 -6.08
N TYR A 2 -19.45 18.34 -6.14
CA TYR A 2 -19.76 19.51 -5.35
C TYR A 2 -19.88 19.11 -3.87
N ASN A 3 -19.06 19.72 -3.02
CA ASN A 3 -19.11 19.51 -1.58
C ASN A 3 -19.31 20.85 -0.88
N HIS A 4 -20.38 20.96 -0.08
CA HIS A 4 -20.74 22.18 0.63
C HIS A 4 -19.65 22.66 1.61
N LEU A 5 -18.89 21.74 2.21
CA LEU A 5 -17.78 22.09 3.10
C LEU A 5 -16.68 22.85 2.34
N PHE A 6 -16.32 22.38 1.16
CA PHE A 6 -15.33 23.08 0.33
C PHE A 6 -15.84 24.45 -0.15
N ALA A 7 -17.13 24.54 -0.47
CA ALA A 7 -17.75 25.80 -0.90
C ALA A 7 -17.96 26.80 0.24
N SER A 8 -17.90 26.38 1.49
CA SER A 8 -18.16 27.24 2.65
C SER A 8 -17.09 28.30 2.92
N GLY A 9 -15.85 28.06 2.42
CA GLY A 9 -14.69 28.89 2.73
C GLY A 9 -14.20 28.79 4.19
N ALA A 10 -14.68 27.78 4.94
CA ALA A 10 -14.35 27.60 6.36
C ALA A 10 -13.16 26.66 6.61
N LEU A 11 -12.61 26.08 5.54
CA LEU A 11 -11.47 25.15 5.65
C LEU A 11 -10.15 25.90 5.45
N ASP A 12 -9.22 25.66 6.34
CA ASP A 12 -7.83 26.15 6.25
C ASP A 12 -6.93 25.19 5.46
N ILE A 13 -7.31 23.91 5.42
CA ILE A 13 -6.58 22.83 4.75
C ILE A 13 -7.57 21.94 4.01
N ILE A 14 -7.22 21.54 2.79
CA ILE A 14 -7.98 20.55 2.02
C ILE A 14 -7.43 19.16 2.35
N GLY A 15 -8.34 18.25 2.70
CA GLY A 15 -8.01 16.86 2.97
C GLY A 15 -8.89 15.92 2.14
N PHE A 16 -8.26 14.91 1.52
CA PHE A 16 -8.99 13.83 0.86
C PHE A 16 -8.66 12.50 1.50
N ASN A 17 -9.70 11.68 1.66
CA ASN A 17 -9.52 10.26 1.89
C ASN A 17 -9.60 9.57 0.54
N TYR A 18 -8.55 8.86 0.16
CA TYR A 18 -8.48 8.17 -1.15
C TYR A 18 -8.66 9.12 -2.34
N HIS A 19 -9.24 8.64 -3.45
CA HIS A 19 -9.48 9.43 -4.65
C HIS A 19 -8.20 10.01 -5.27
N ASP A 20 -7.18 9.20 -5.40
CA ASP A 20 -5.87 9.56 -5.97
C ASP A 20 -6.01 10.22 -7.35
N ASP A 21 -7.02 9.84 -8.12
CA ASP A 21 -7.38 10.42 -9.42
C ASP A 21 -7.80 11.89 -9.35
N TRP A 22 -8.18 12.40 -8.18
CA TRP A 22 -8.58 13.80 -7.98
C TRP A 22 -7.44 14.72 -7.54
N PHE A 23 -6.32 14.17 -7.11
CA PHE A 23 -5.23 14.97 -6.54
C PHE A 23 -4.75 16.05 -7.51
N MET A 24 -4.58 15.71 -8.79
CA MET A 24 -4.11 16.65 -9.80
C MET A 24 -5.05 17.83 -10.06
N GLY A 25 -6.30 17.73 -9.65
CA GLY A 25 -7.27 18.81 -9.71
C GLY A 25 -7.19 19.81 -8.55
N VAL A 26 -6.46 19.48 -7.47
CA VAL A 26 -6.44 20.31 -6.25
C VAL A 26 -5.87 21.71 -6.50
N PRO A 27 -4.75 21.92 -7.17
CA PRO A 27 -4.24 23.27 -7.40
C PRO A 27 -5.17 24.17 -8.20
N THR A 28 -5.97 23.58 -9.09
CA THR A 28 -6.95 24.33 -9.90
C THR A 28 -8.23 24.63 -9.15
N ASN A 29 -8.73 23.65 -8.38
CA ASN A 29 -10.02 23.77 -7.68
C ASN A 29 -9.89 24.49 -6.33
N PHE A 30 -8.72 24.49 -5.71
CA PHE A 30 -8.42 25.07 -4.40
C PHE A 30 -7.10 25.87 -4.45
N PRO A 31 -7.02 26.93 -5.27
CA PRO A 31 -5.77 27.65 -5.48
C PRO A 31 -5.25 28.26 -4.18
N GLY A 32 -3.98 27.96 -3.87
CA GLY A 32 -3.28 28.46 -2.68
C GLY A 32 -3.65 27.76 -1.36
N MET A 33 -4.52 26.77 -1.38
CA MET A 33 -4.86 25.98 -0.18
C MET A 33 -3.85 24.85 0.03
N PRO A 34 -3.36 24.65 1.28
CA PRO A 34 -2.60 23.44 1.61
C PRO A 34 -3.45 22.19 1.38
N PHE A 35 -2.82 21.12 0.90
CA PHE A 35 -3.48 19.84 0.65
C PHE A 35 -2.75 18.70 1.33
N ILE A 36 -3.49 17.82 1.97
CA ILE A 36 -2.99 16.61 2.62
C ILE A 36 -3.90 15.42 2.32
N VAL A 37 -3.31 14.25 2.11
CA VAL A 37 -4.07 13.00 1.97
C VAL A 37 -4.34 12.46 3.37
N THR A 38 -5.58 12.63 3.83
CA THR A 38 -5.98 12.34 5.22
C THR A 38 -6.21 10.86 5.47
N GLU A 39 -6.42 10.08 4.43
CA GLU A 39 -6.46 8.62 4.47
C GLU A 39 -6.16 8.08 3.08
N SER A 40 -5.25 7.15 2.97
CA SER A 40 -4.78 6.66 1.67
C SER A 40 -4.55 5.15 1.65
N VAL A 41 -4.38 4.63 0.47
CA VAL A 41 -3.96 3.26 0.18
C VAL A 41 -5.05 2.22 0.42
N SER A 42 -5.22 1.64 1.62
CA SER A 42 -6.03 0.42 1.84
C SER A 42 -5.60 -0.76 0.95
N GLY A 43 -4.30 -1.00 0.86
CA GLY A 43 -3.73 -2.22 0.31
C GLY A 43 -4.07 -3.43 1.20
N LEU A 44 -4.39 -4.55 0.58
CA LEU A 44 -4.69 -5.80 1.29
C LEU A 44 -3.43 -6.64 1.37
N MET A 45 -2.80 -6.65 2.53
CA MET A 45 -1.49 -7.25 2.70
C MET A 45 -1.46 -8.23 3.86
N THR A 46 -0.74 -9.31 3.66
CA THR A 46 -0.42 -10.28 4.70
C THR A 46 1.09 -10.37 4.91
N ARG A 47 1.56 -11.30 5.71
CA ARG A 47 2.98 -11.60 5.90
C ARG A 47 3.24 -13.06 5.54
N GLY A 48 4.19 -13.28 4.62
CA GLY A 48 4.68 -14.61 4.27
C GLY A 48 3.82 -15.41 3.30
N TYR A 49 2.79 -14.83 2.70
CA TYR A 49 2.04 -15.41 1.59
C TYR A 49 2.15 -14.49 0.38
N TYR A 50 2.55 -15.06 -0.76
CA TYR A 50 2.87 -14.30 -1.97
C TYR A 50 2.02 -14.81 -3.13
N ARG A 51 1.28 -13.88 -3.73
CA ARG A 51 0.43 -14.15 -4.90
C ARG A 51 1.17 -13.75 -6.16
N MET A 52 1.34 -14.69 -7.05
CA MET A 52 2.04 -14.49 -8.32
C MET A 52 1.09 -14.43 -9.51
N PRO A 53 1.44 -13.73 -10.58
CA PRO A 53 2.61 -12.86 -10.67
C PRO A 53 2.48 -11.61 -9.79
N SER A 54 3.60 -11.05 -9.35
CA SER A 54 3.63 -9.93 -8.39
C SER A 54 3.16 -8.59 -8.99
N ASP A 55 3.23 -8.47 -10.32
CA ASP A 55 2.90 -7.26 -11.09
C ASP A 55 1.43 -7.22 -11.57
N GLU A 56 0.65 -8.28 -11.33
CA GLU A 56 -0.79 -8.27 -11.62
C GLU A 56 -1.60 -7.67 -10.47
N PRO A 57 -2.20 -6.48 -10.67
CA PRO A 57 -3.03 -5.86 -9.65
C PRO A 57 -4.34 -6.61 -9.44
N VAL A 58 -4.69 -6.84 -8.18
CA VAL A 58 -5.92 -7.49 -7.77
C VAL A 58 -6.77 -6.51 -6.96
N VAL A 59 -8.03 -6.34 -7.37
CA VAL A 59 -9.01 -5.52 -6.66
C VAL A 59 -10.02 -6.42 -5.96
N CYS A 60 -10.13 -6.30 -4.64
CA CYS A 60 -10.91 -7.21 -3.79
C CYS A 60 -11.87 -6.45 -2.86
N PRO A 61 -13.17 -6.58 -3.03
CA PRO A 61 -13.88 -7.11 -4.20
C PRO A 61 -13.75 -6.18 -5.41
N GLU A 62 -14.25 -6.58 -6.57
CA GLU A 62 -14.33 -5.69 -7.74
C GLU A 62 -15.20 -4.43 -7.46
N ARG A 63 -16.15 -4.56 -6.55
CA ARG A 63 -17.05 -3.49 -6.13
C ARG A 63 -17.23 -3.49 -4.63
N TRP A 64 -17.22 -2.30 -4.02
CA TRP A 64 -17.35 -2.07 -2.58
C TRP A 64 -18.67 -2.59 -1.96
N ASP A 65 -19.73 -2.68 -2.75
CA ASP A 65 -21.08 -3.09 -2.32
C ASP A 65 -21.34 -4.60 -2.46
N ARG A 66 -20.31 -5.38 -2.82
CA ARG A 66 -20.40 -6.84 -2.95
C ARG A 66 -19.57 -7.52 -1.89
N PRO A 67 -20.14 -8.50 -1.17
CA PRO A 67 -19.35 -9.33 -0.28
C PRO A 67 -18.30 -10.09 -1.11
N TYR A 68 -17.10 -10.17 -0.57
CA TYR A 68 -15.99 -10.85 -1.20
C TYR A 68 -15.68 -12.15 -0.44
N TYR A 69 -15.66 -13.22 -1.18
CA TYR A 69 -15.17 -14.49 -0.70
C TYR A 69 -14.30 -15.11 -1.81
N ASP A 70 -13.03 -15.28 -1.50
CA ASP A 70 -12.08 -15.98 -2.35
C ASP A 70 -11.38 -17.05 -1.51
N PRO A 71 -11.58 -18.35 -1.83
CA PRO A 71 -10.93 -19.44 -1.12
C PRO A 71 -9.41 -19.46 -1.29
N SER A 72 -8.86 -18.71 -2.26
CA SER A 72 -7.42 -18.55 -2.46
C SER A 72 -6.81 -17.45 -1.60
N PHE A 73 -7.58 -16.83 -0.69
CA PHE A 73 -7.11 -15.74 0.17
C PHE A 73 -6.55 -14.56 -0.62
N SER A 74 -7.38 -13.60 -0.99
CA SER A 74 -7.07 -12.49 -1.87
C SER A 74 -6.32 -11.36 -1.19
N CYS A 75 -5.26 -11.68 -0.53
CA CYS A 75 -4.22 -10.74 -0.14
C CYS A 75 -2.86 -11.36 -0.47
N SER A 76 -1.84 -10.56 -0.40
CA SER A 76 -0.48 -10.96 -0.74
C SER A 76 0.48 -10.19 0.15
N SER A 77 1.71 -10.67 0.32
CA SER A 77 2.78 -9.86 0.87
C SER A 77 3.38 -8.89 -0.17
N TYR A 78 3.18 -9.15 -1.47
CA TYR A 78 3.43 -8.13 -2.50
C TYR A 78 2.38 -7.02 -2.43
N ASP A 79 2.77 -5.80 -2.85
CA ASP A 79 1.87 -4.65 -2.96
C ASP A 79 1.01 -4.72 -4.23
N ASN A 80 0.30 -5.83 -4.43
CA ASN A 80 -0.52 -6.06 -5.62
C ASN A 80 -2.01 -6.30 -5.35
N CYS A 81 -2.45 -6.28 -4.09
CA CYS A 81 -3.86 -6.44 -3.72
C CYS A 81 -4.39 -5.18 -3.02
N ARG A 82 -5.57 -4.71 -3.41
CA ARG A 82 -6.22 -3.53 -2.83
C ARG A 82 -7.74 -3.63 -2.84
N VAL A 83 -8.39 -2.78 -2.08
CA VAL A 83 -9.84 -2.57 -2.15
C VAL A 83 -10.22 -1.62 -3.28
N PRO A 84 -11.49 -1.61 -3.76
CA PRO A 84 -11.91 -0.79 -4.90
C PRO A 84 -11.84 0.72 -4.68
N TRP A 85 -11.90 1.19 -3.44
CA TRP A 85 -11.76 2.61 -3.11
C TRP A 85 -10.31 3.02 -2.80
N GLY A 86 -9.41 2.05 -2.70
CA GLY A 86 -8.00 2.25 -2.35
C GLY A 86 -7.06 2.21 -3.55
N ASN A 87 -5.78 2.26 -3.23
CA ASN A 87 -4.69 2.13 -4.20
C ASN A 87 -3.59 1.22 -3.63
N HIS A 88 -2.59 0.91 -4.44
CA HIS A 88 -1.36 0.26 -3.98
C HIS A 88 -0.49 1.28 -3.21
N HIS A 89 0.27 0.79 -2.26
CA HIS A 89 1.15 1.63 -1.44
C HIS A 89 2.16 2.41 -2.30
N GLU A 90 2.84 1.73 -3.20
CA GLU A 90 3.80 2.35 -4.12
C GLU A 90 3.13 3.40 -5.03
N GLY A 91 1.93 3.13 -5.52
CA GLY A 91 1.19 4.02 -6.41
C GLY A 91 0.90 5.37 -5.76
N THR A 92 0.29 5.35 -4.56
CA THR A 92 0.00 6.59 -3.83
C THR A 92 1.27 7.28 -3.33
N LEU A 93 2.26 6.54 -2.87
CA LEU A 93 3.54 7.12 -2.44
C LEU A 93 4.21 7.91 -3.58
N LYS A 94 4.26 7.36 -4.78
CA LYS A 94 4.79 8.04 -5.98
C LYS A 94 4.00 9.31 -6.31
N LEU A 95 2.66 9.28 -6.19
CA LEU A 95 1.85 10.48 -6.40
C LEU A 95 2.21 11.59 -5.41
N VAL A 96 2.35 11.24 -4.14
CA VAL A 96 2.70 12.22 -3.09
C VAL A 96 4.11 12.78 -3.32
N GLN A 97 5.09 11.93 -3.59
CA GLN A 97 6.49 12.35 -3.75
C GLN A 97 6.73 13.20 -5.02
N ASN A 98 5.97 12.96 -6.08
CA ASN A 98 6.14 13.65 -7.36
C ASN A 98 5.34 14.96 -7.47
N ASN A 99 4.62 15.36 -6.43
CA ASN A 99 3.74 16.53 -6.46
C ASN A 99 3.91 17.40 -5.21
N ASP A 100 4.71 18.45 -5.33
CA ASP A 100 5.10 19.35 -4.23
C ASP A 100 3.91 20.06 -3.55
N PHE A 101 2.75 20.13 -4.20
CA PHE A 101 1.55 20.72 -3.59
C PHE A 101 0.88 19.79 -2.57
N ILE A 102 1.29 18.51 -2.50
CA ILE A 102 0.78 17.54 -1.53
C ILE A 102 1.68 17.57 -0.30
N SER A 103 1.17 18.06 0.82
CA SER A 103 1.93 18.21 2.06
C SER A 103 2.32 16.87 2.72
N GLY A 104 1.68 15.77 2.31
CA GLY A 104 1.96 14.43 2.82
C GLY A 104 0.72 13.54 2.81
N GLN A 105 0.87 12.33 3.33
CA GLN A 105 -0.20 11.34 3.40
C GLN A 105 -0.23 10.62 4.75
N TYR A 106 -1.43 10.22 5.15
CA TYR A 106 -1.67 9.24 6.19
C TYR A 106 -2.14 7.93 5.56
N ILE A 107 -1.40 6.86 5.79
CA ILE A 107 -1.77 5.55 5.25
C ILE A 107 -2.85 4.88 6.11
N TRP A 108 -3.79 4.21 5.48
CA TRP A 108 -4.69 3.27 6.12
C TRP A 108 -4.18 1.84 5.88
N THR A 109 -3.47 1.21 6.88
CA THR A 109 -3.24 1.75 8.22
C THR A 109 -1.88 1.27 8.77
N GLY A 110 -1.47 1.77 9.94
CA GLY A 110 -0.22 1.37 10.60
C GLY A 110 -0.21 -0.09 11.04
N PHE A 111 -1.31 -0.56 11.64
CA PHE A 111 -1.44 -1.91 12.20
C PHE A 111 -2.71 -2.59 11.70
N ASP A 112 -2.65 -3.91 11.53
CA ASP A 112 -3.87 -4.71 11.42
C ASP A 112 -4.69 -4.59 12.71
N TYR A 113 -6.01 -4.72 12.61
CA TYR A 113 -6.91 -4.58 13.75
C TYR A 113 -8.01 -5.64 13.72
N ILE A 114 -8.55 -5.97 14.91
CA ILE A 114 -9.62 -6.96 15.11
C ILE A 114 -10.96 -6.25 15.08
N GLY A 115 -11.98 -6.92 14.55
CA GLY A 115 -13.38 -6.50 14.63
C GLY A 115 -13.97 -5.98 13.33
N GLU A 116 -13.17 -5.53 12.39
CA GLU A 116 -13.61 -5.09 11.07
C GLU A 116 -12.76 -5.75 9.98
N PRO A 117 -13.16 -6.93 9.48
CA PRO A 117 -12.37 -7.68 8.51
C PRO A 117 -12.56 -7.21 7.06
N THR A 118 -13.26 -6.11 6.80
CA THR A 118 -13.49 -5.56 5.46
C THR A 118 -12.24 -5.69 4.56
N PRO A 119 -12.36 -6.17 3.31
CA PRO A 119 -13.61 -6.50 2.59
C PRO A 119 -14.11 -7.94 2.80
N TYR A 120 -13.44 -8.73 3.64
CA TYR A 120 -13.76 -10.13 3.84
C TYR A 120 -14.97 -10.31 4.75
N GLY A 121 -15.78 -11.34 4.44
CA GLY A 121 -16.87 -11.76 5.28
C GLY A 121 -16.42 -12.78 6.34
N TRP A 122 -17.37 -13.22 7.18
CA TRP A 122 -17.15 -14.33 8.10
C TRP A 122 -16.60 -15.57 7.34
N PRO A 123 -15.58 -16.27 7.86
CA PRO A 123 -15.04 -16.25 9.23
C PRO A 123 -13.86 -15.29 9.48
N ALA A 124 -13.52 -14.39 8.56
CA ALA A 124 -12.48 -13.41 8.79
C ALA A 124 -12.82 -12.51 9.98
N ARG A 125 -11.84 -12.14 10.79
CA ARG A 125 -12.01 -11.39 12.03
C ARG A 125 -11.08 -10.20 12.16
N SER A 126 -10.14 -10.07 11.26
CA SER A 126 -9.07 -9.07 11.27
C SER A 126 -9.01 -8.36 9.95
N SER A 127 -8.63 -7.08 9.96
CA SER A 127 -8.21 -6.36 8.77
C SER A 127 -6.86 -6.87 8.27
N TYR A 128 -6.55 -6.54 6.99
CA TYR A 128 -5.26 -6.79 6.36
C TYR A 128 -4.64 -5.49 5.82
N PHE A 129 -5.11 -4.33 6.27
CA PHE A 129 -4.67 -3.02 5.81
C PHE A 129 -3.39 -2.51 6.49
N GLY A 130 -3.02 -3.10 7.63
CA GLY A 130 -1.84 -2.69 8.37
C GLY A 130 -0.54 -2.95 7.61
N ILE A 131 0.44 -2.06 7.74
CA ILE A 131 1.83 -2.34 7.32
C ILE A 131 2.58 -3.17 8.36
N VAL A 132 1.99 -3.30 9.56
CA VAL A 132 2.42 -4.18 10.66
C VAL A 132 1.24 -5.12 10.99
N ASP A 133 1.52 -6.38 11.21
CA ASP A 133 0.50 -7.38 11.53
C ASP A 133 0.00 -7.30 12.99
N LEU A 134 -1.04 -8.10 13.34
CA LEU A 134 -1.60 -8.15 14.70
C LEU A 134 -0.61 -8.55 15.78
N ALA A 135 0.46 -9.27 15.42
CA ALA A 135 1.49 -9.70 16.37
C ALA A 135 2.63 -8.66 16.51
N GLY A 136 2.54 -7.54 15.78
CA GLY A 136 3.53 -6.47 15.81
C GLY A 136 4.72 -6.71 14.87
N PHE A 137 4.63 -7.66 13.92
CA PHE A 137 5.67 -7.88 12.94
C PHE A 137 5.45 -7.01 11.70
N PRO A 138 6.50 -6.35 11.19
CA PRO A 138 6.42 -5.61 9.94
C PRO A 138 6.14 -6.55 8.76
N LYS A 139 5.26 -6.08 7.86
CA LYS A 139 5.07 -6.69 6.54
C LYS A 139 6.10 -6.14 5.55
N ASP A 140 6.23 -6.73 4.36
CA ASP A 140 7.26 -6.29 3.40
C ASP A 140 7.16 -4.81 3.05
N VAL A 141 5.96 -4.29 2.84
CA VAL A 141 5.71 -2.87 2.54
C VAL A 141 6.15 -1.90 3.65
N TYR A 142 6.25 -2.35 4.90
CA TYR A 142 6.83 -1.53 5.97
C TYR A 142 8.24 -1.08 5.60
N TYR A 143 9.04 -1.96 5.02
CA TYR A 143 10.41 -1.66 4.62
C TYR A 143 10.46 -0.71 3.41
N MET A 144 9.45 -0.72 2.54
CA MET A 144 9.30 0.30 1.50
C MET A 144 9.18 1.69 2.14
N TYR A 145 8.25 1.87 3.08
CA TYR A 145 8.11 3.16 3.78
C TYR A 145 9.35 3.53 4.58
N GLN A 146 9.98 2.57 5.25
CA GLN A 146 11.22 2.81 5.98
C GLN A 146 12.33 3.33 5.06
N SER A 147 12.45 2.77 3.85
CA SER A 147 13.44 3.20 2.85
C SER A 147 13.18 4.62 2.32
N GLN A 148 11.91 5.08 2.32
CA GLN A 148 11.51 6.37 1.77
C GLN A 148 11.33 7.47 2.82
N TRP A 149 11.00 7.11 4.06
CA TRP A 149 10.64 8.06 5.10
C TRP A 149 11.68 8.19 6.20
N THR A 150 12.76 7.43 6.15
CA THR A 150 13.82 7.50 7.16
C THR A 150 15.22 7.52 6.54
N ASP A 151 16.20 7.98 7.31
CA ASP A 151 17.62 7.96 6.92
C ASP A 151 18.32 6.64 7.27
N LYS A 152 17.57 5.63 7.71
CA LYS A 152 18.13 4.30 8.02
C LYS A 152 18.47 3.57 6.74
N ASP A 153 19.61 2.89 6.75
CA ASP A 153 19.94 1.97 5.67
C ASP A 153 18.97 0.81 5.65
N VAL A 154 18.34 0.62 4.52
CA VAL A 154 17.37 -0.45 4.28
C VAL A 154 17.84 -1.31 3.12
N LEU A 155 17.84 -2.60 3.31
CA LEU A 155 17.91 -3.61 2.28
C LEU A 155 17.02 -4.78 2.72
N HIS A 156 15.85 -4.87 2.14
CA HIS A 156 14.85 -5.90 2.46
C HIS A 156 14.53 -6.71 1.22
N LEU A 157 15.02 -7.95 1.20
CA LEU A 157 14.76 -8.91 0.13
C LEU A 157 13.56 -9.78 0.48
N PHE A 158 12.65 -9.95 -0.46
CA PHE A 158 11.49 -10.82 -0.35
C PHE A 158 11.14 -11.44 -1.72
N PRO A 159 10.37 -12.53 -1.79
CA PRO A 159 9.74 -13.28 -0.70
C PRO A 159 10.76 -14.07 0.14
N HIS A 160 10.24 -14.79 1.15
CA HIS A 160 11.01 -15.80 1.88
C HIS A 160 11.48 -16.92 0.94
N TRP A 161 12.42 -17.76 1.41
CA TRP A 161 13.03 -18.84 0.60
C TRP A 161 12.41 -20.23 0.82
N ASN A 162 11.17 -20.29 1.32
CA ASN A 162 10.50 -21.55 1.66
C ASN A 162 9.46 -21.90 0.58
N TRP A 163 9.92 -22.44 -0.54
CA TRP A 163 9.14 -22.76 -1.72
C TRP A 163 9.22 -24.23 -2.07
N GLU A 164 8.21 -24.76 -2.76
CA GLU A 164 8.23 -26.09 -3.33
C GLU A 164 9.05 -26.11 -4.63
N GLU A 165 9.68 -27.25 -4.93
CA GLU A 165 10.44 -27.41 -6.16
C GLU A 165 9.55 -27.22 -7.40
N GLY A 166 10.01 -26.38 -8.34
CA GLY A 166 9.31 -26.07 -9.59
C GLY A 166 8.32 -24.89 -9.50
N GLN A 167 8.23 -24.23 -8.35
CA GLN A 167 7.49 -22.95 -8.25
C GLN A 167 8.38 -21.80 -8.74
N ASP A 168 7.79 -20.96 -9.61
CA ASP A 168 8.36 -19.67 -9.98
C ASP A 168 8.02 -18.63 -8.91
N MET A 169 8.95 -17.70 -8.65
CA MET A 169 8.74 -16.59 -7.71
C MET A 169 9.38 -15.32 -8.22
N ASP A 170 8.74 -14.19 -7.96
CA ASP A 170 9.27 -12.87 -8.25
C ASP A 170 10.07 -12.37 -7.05
N LEU A 171 11.37 -12.12 -7.24
CA LEU A 171 12.22 -11.56 -6.20
C LEU A 171 12.21 -10.04 -6.24
N TRP A 172 11.98 -9.43 -5.09
CA TRP A 172 11.95 -7.97 -4.93
C TRP A 172 12.89 -7.54 -3.80
N ALA A 173 13.40 -6.34 -3.93
CA ALA A 173 14.14 -5.70 -2.86
C ALA A 173 13.69 -4.25 -2.67
N TYR A 174 13.34 -3.88 -1.43
CA TYR A 174 13.25 -2.48 -1.03
C TYR A 174 14.58 -2.04 -0.45
N TYR A 175 15.12 -0.95 -0.97
CA TYR A 175 16.42 -0.44 -0.52
C TYR A 175 16.50 1.09 -0.64
N ASN A 176 17.49 1.66 0.04
CA ASN A 176 17.89 3.05 -0.08
C ASN A 176 19.40 3.20 0.15
N ASN A 177 19.92 4.40 -0.02
CA ASN A 177 21.33 4.76 0.26
C ASN A 177 22.37 3.85 -0.45
N ALA A 178 21.99 3.27 -1.61
CA ALA A 178 22.86 2.43 -2.42
C ALA A 178 22.67 2.74 -3.90
N ASP A 179 23.73 2.72 -4.65
CA ASP A 179 23.71 2.94 -6.11
C ASP A 179 23.36 1.65 -6.87
N GLU A 180 23.63 0.49 -6.26
CA GLU A 180 23.46 -0.83 -6.87
C GLU A 180 23.08 -1.87 -5.82
N VAL A 181 22.29 -2.85 -6.22
CA VAL A 181 21.96 -4.05 -5.44
C VAL A 181 22.22 -5.28 -6.32
N GLU A 182 22.99 -6.24 -5.81
CA GLU A 182 23.33 -7.47 -6.52
C GLU A 182 22.83 -8.69 -5.74
N LEU A 183 22.21 -9.62 -6.46
CA LEU A 183 21.71 -10.87 -5.88
C LEU A 183 22.75 -12.00 -6.00
N PHE A 184 23.01 -12.67 -4.90
CA PHE A 184 23.82 -13.91 -4.89
C PHE A 184 23.00 -15.10 -4.43
N ILE A 185 23.04 -16.20 -5.17
CA ILE A 185 22.48 -17.49 -4.75
C ILE A 185 23.64 -18.49 -4.61
N ASN A 186 23.83 -19.03 -3.41
CA ASN A 186 24.94 -19.93 -3.09
C ASN A 186 26.32 -19.38 -3.50
N GLY A 187 26.54 -18.09 -3.31
CA GLY A 187 27.79 -17.41 -3.65
C GLY A 187 28.00 -17.12 -5.14
N LYS A 188 26.99 -17.38 -5.97
CA LYS A 188 27.04 -17.08 -7.42
C LYS A 188 26.10 -15.91 -7.70
N SER A 189 26.64 -14.86 -8.34
CA SER A 189 25.89 -13.69 -8.78
C SER A 189 24.79 -14.06 -9.78
N GLN A 190 23.67 -13.42 -9.65
CA GLN A 190 22.50 -13.53 -10.54
C GLN A 190 22.20 -12.22 -11.31
N GLY A 191 22.97 -11.18 -11.05
CA GLY A 191 22.77 -9.84 -11.59
C GLY A 191 22.35 -8.83 -10.55
#